data_dc9016e31743f2bf397576abce17b530
#
_entry.id   dc9016e31743f2bf397576abce17b530
#
_cell.length_a   1.000
_cell.length_b   1.000
_cell.length_c   1.000
_cell.angle_alpha   90.00
_cell.angle_beta   90.00
_cell.angle_gamma   90.00
#
_symmetry.space_group_name_H-M   'P 1'
#
loop_
_entity.id
_entity.type
_entity.pdbx_description
1 polymer ?
#
loop_
_entity_poly.entity_id
_entity_poly.type
_entity_poly.pdbx_seq_one_letter_code
_entity_poly.pdbx_strand_id
1 'polypeptide(L)'
;MVAISILAFGHFTSSSKSACLNRFRFVPPKAIKYFTQLKGWFRRLSVPSQRPVISPATPSPTPPPSLSTSPPPFQSSFSSPCLHPSPHPTPSSPLFTPAPFTSPSSHSTPSPSPSFSQSSSSSLSLAPSNPSPSSSPSHPSPSLSQSTFISSSPHSTPHPPPSPLPRKIISAGLILLIGSIWLFFAGCSRSPSTTTLRILHAGSLSVPLKKIAEAFEEKNPQVRLLLESHGSLTCVRQIIDLHYPADVVALSDASLIPRFLMPEYADYTIDFATNELVLMYRPDSPGAEKINADNWMEILLQPEVEFGHSDPNSDPCGYRTLLVWQLAEKYYQQPGMAEKLSQACPPRNIRPKEVDLLALLEAGELDYIFIYLSVARQHGARFLRLPPEINLGSPRFDEFYRQAAVKIRGKKPGETLLQRGQVMIYGLTIPRNAPFPQRAAELVAFLLSKEGRAILLENGLQPLDPPLVDNPERLPPLLRPLLKVKDKPKETAPNKKEETLFP
;
A
#
# COMPACT_ATOMS: atom_id res chain seq x y z
N MET A 1 -11.56 -23.90 2.90
CA MET A 1 -11.94 -23.83 1.47
C MET A 1 -12.60 -25.11 0.95
N VAL A 2 -12.14 -26.30 1.28
CA VAL A 2 -12.76 -27.58 0.82
C VAL A 2 -14.23 -27.75 1.27
N ALA A 3 -14.62 -27.18 2.40
CA ALA A 3 -16.02 -27.27 2.90
C ALA A 3 -17.04 -26.38 2.16
N ILE A 4 -16.59 -25.39 1.37
CA ILE A 4 -17.47 -24.46 0.65
C ILE A 4 -17.86 -25.03 -0.73
N SER A 5 -17.03 -25.86 -1.35
CA SER A 5 -17.32 -26.48 -2.64
C SER A 5 -18.36 -27.59 -2.58
N ILE A 6 -18.59 -28.20 -1.41
CA ILE A 6 -19.52 -29.33 -1.26
C ILE A 6 -20.99 -28.85 -1.12
N LEU A 7 -21.21 -27.58 -0.82
CA LEU A 7 -22.57 -27.01 -0.64
C LEU A 7 -23.17 -26.40 -1.91
N ALA A 8 -22.44 -26.36 -3.01
CA ALA A 8 -22.89 -25.77 -4.29
C ALA A 8 -23.57 -26.76 -5.25
N PHE A 9 -23.46 -28.07 -5.03
CA PHE A 9 -24.12 -29.07 -5.86
C PHE A 9 -25.25 -29.77 -5.08
N GLY A 10 -26.48 -29.44 -5.46
CA GLY A 10 -27.69 -29.99 -4.89
C GLY A 10 -27.91 -31.44 -5.26
N HIS A 11 -28.32 -32.20 -4.29
CA HIS A 11 -28.97 -33.49 -4.14
C HIS A 11 -28.21 -34.44 -3.21
N PHE A 12 -28.47 -34.32 -1.93
CA PHE A 12 -28.19 -35.38 -0.96
C PHE A 12 -29.48 -35.97 -0.45
N THR A 13 -29.57 -37.29 -0.45
CA THR A 13 -30.68 -38.04 0.10
C THR A 13 -30.70 -37.97 1.63
N SER A 14 -31.87 -38.20 2.21
CA SER A 14 -32.24 -38.00 3.63
C SER A 14 -31.34 -38.69 4.66
N SER A 15 -30.58 -39.73 4.28
CA SER A 15 -29.73 -40.49 5.19
C SER A 15 -28.36 -39.83 5.50
N SER A 16 -27.90 -38.86 4.71
CA SER A 16 -26.59 -38.20 4.88
C SER A 16 -26.64 -36.96 5.78
N LYS A 17 -27.81 -36.48 6.12
CA LYS A 17 -27.99 -35.25 6.94
C LYS A 17 -27.65 -35.42 8.42
N SER A 18 -27.86 -36.61 8.96
CA SER A 18 -27.62 -36.90 10.40
C SER A 18 -26.14 -37.00 10.77
N ALA A 19 -25.30 -37.47 9.86
CA ALA A 19 -23.87 -37.63 10.12
C ALA A 19 -23.07 -36.31 10.07
N CYS A 20 -23.58 -35.28 9.37
CA CYS A 20 -22.91 -34.00 9.23
C CYS A 20 -23.17 -33.03 10.40
N LEU A 21 -24.32 -33.15 11.06
CA LEU A 21 -24.72 -32.24 12.16
C LEU A 21 -23.97 -32.48 13.48
N ASN A 22 -23.40 -33.67 13.69
CA ASN A 22 -22.67 -33.96 14.93
C ASN A 22 -21.20 -33.48 14.94
N ARG A 23 -20.66 -32.99 13.84
CA ARG A 23 -19.28 -32.42 13.77
C ARG A 23 -19.17 -30.92 14.03
N PHE A 24 -20.29 -30.20 14.20
CA PHE A 24 -20.28 -28.72 14.36
C PHE A 24 -20.51 -28.25 15.81
N ARG A 25 -20.18 -29.07 16.80
CA ARG A 25 -20.42 -28.71 18.23
C ARG A 25 -19.43 -27.73 18.85
N PHE A 26 -18.46 -27.21 18.08
CA PHE A 26 -17.49 -26.21 18.56
C PHE A 26 -17.29 -25.08 17.53
N VAL A 27 -18.26 -24.20 17.38
CA VAL A 27 -18.10 -22.92 16.67
C VAL A 27 -18.48 -21.80 17.65
N PRO A 28 -17.59 -20.84 17.91
CA PRO A 28 -17.87 -19.78 18.86
C PRO A 28 -18.98 -18.84 18.35
N PRO A 29 -19.79 -18.26 19.26
CA PRO A 29 -21.01 -17.48 18.92
C PRO A 29 -20.81 -16.30 17.98
N LYS A 30 -19.58 -15.75 17.88
CA LYS A 30 -19.26 -14.64 16.98
C LYS A 30 -19.26 -15.02 15.49
N ALA A 31 -19.04 -16.29 15.14
CA ALA A 31 -19.03 -16.75 13.75
C ALA A 31 -20.46 -16.89 13.17
N ILE A 32 -21.48 -17.03 14.01
CA ILE A 32 -22.88 -17.20 13.58
C ILE A 32 -23.45 -15.86 13.06
N LYS A 33 -23.03 -14.71 13.60
CA LYS A 33 -23.47 -13.39 13.14
C LYS A 33 -22.99 -13.07 11.71
N TYR A 34 -21.80 -13.51 11.34
CA TYR A 34 -21.26 -13.33 9.97
C TYR A 34 -22.03 -14.18 8.93
N PHE A 35 -22.50 -15.34 9.32
CA PHE A 35 -23.26 -16.22 8.42
C PHE A 35 -24.65 -15.69 8.08
N THR A 36 -25.27 -14.94 8.97
CA THR A 36 -26.61 -14.34 8.77
C THR A 36 -26.53 -13.12 7.85
N GLN A 37 -25.45 -12.35 7.89
CA GLN A 37 -25.21 -11.22 6.99
C GLN A 37 -24.91 -11.68 5.56
N LEU A 38 -24.13 -12.76 5.38
CA LEU A 38 -23.84 -13.33 4.05
C LEU A 38 -25.07 -13.89 3.34
N LYS A 39 -26.04 -14.45 4.08
CA LYS A 39 -27.33 -14.89 3.49
C LYS A 39 -28.18 -13.73 2.97
N GLY A 40 -28.10 -12.55 3.58
CA GLY A 40 -28.78 -11.34 3.12
C GLY A 40 -28.20 -10.78 1.82
N TRP A 41 -26.88 -10.91 1.66
CA TRP A 41 -26.16 -10.43 0.49
C TRP A 41 -26.41 -11.31 -0.75
N PHE A 42 -26.40 -12.63 -0.60
CA PHE A 42 -26.71 -13.58 -1.70
C PHE A 42 -28.16 -13.51 -2.20
N ARG A 43 -29.13 -13.09 -1.38
CA ARG A 43 -30.52 -12.88 -1.84
C ARG A 43 -30.70 -11.65 -2.74
N ARG A 44 -29.78 -10.70 -2.74
CA ARG A 44 -29.83 -9.50 -3.61
C ARG A 44 -29.16 -9.70 -4.97
N LEU A 45 -28.44 -10.79 -5.19
CA LEU A 45 -27.75 -11.08 -6.43
C LEU A 45 -28.49 -12.06 -7.37
N SER A 46 -29.66 -12.58 -6.98
CA SER A 46 -30.51 -13.39 -7.85
C SER A 46 -31.50 -12.48 -8.60
N VAL A 47 -31.09 -11.99 -9.74
CA VAL A 47 -31.97 -11.36 -10.74
C VAL A 47 -32.70 -12.49 -11.46
N PRO A 48 -34.05 -12.47 -11.57
CA PRO A 48 -34.78 -13.47 -12.35
C PRO A 48 -34.50 -13.26 -13.84
N SER A 49 -34.04 -14.29 -14.55
CA SER A 49 -33.94 -14.32 -16.00
C SER A 49 -35.35 -14.27 -16.59
N GLN A 50 -35.77 -13.15 -17.10
CA GLN A 50 -36.93 -13.05 -18.00
C GLN A 50 -36.48 -13.35 -19.41
N ARG A 51 -37.08 -14.37 -20.02
CA ARG A 51 -37.00 -14.64 -21.47
C ARG A 51 -37.71 -13.51 -22.23
N PRO A 52 -37.19 -13.02 -23.36
CA PRO A 52 -37.90 -12.04 -24.17
C PRO A 52 -39.06 -12.72 -24.91
N VAL A 53 -40.27 -12.18 -24.73
CA VAL A 53 -41.44 -12.45 -25.56
C VAL A 53 -41.34 -11.54 -26.76
N ILE A 54 -41.31 -12.15 -27.96
CA ILE A 54 -41.36 -11.46 -29.24
C ILE A 54 -42.81 -11.05 -29.51
N SER A 55 -43.08 -9.75 -29.68
CA SER A 55 -44.31 -9.22 -30.29
C SER A 55 -44.00 -8.20 -31.37
N PRO A 56 -44.84 -8.07 -32.38
CA PRO A 56 -44.46 -7.63 -33.73
C PRO A 56 -44.38 -6.09 -33.89
N ALA A 57 -43.62 -5.73 -34.90
CA ALA A 57 -43.23 -4.39 -35.31
C ALA A 57 -44.40 -3.47 -35.63
N THR A 58 -44.31 -2.21 -35.14
CA THR A 58 -45.00 -1.04 -35.74
C THR A 58 -43.97 -0.06 -36.28
N PRO A 59 -44.25 0.65 -37.36
CA PRO A 59 -43.25 1.35 -38.14
C PRO A 59 -42.86 2.70 -37.56
N SER A 60 -41.61 3.05 -37.75
CA SER A 60 -40.97 4.31 -37.33
C SER A 60 -41.51 5.51 -38.16
N PRO A 61 -41.62 6.71 -37.56
CA PRO A 61 -41.78 7.92 -38.32
C PRO A 61 -40.44 8.48 -38.77
N THR A 62 -40.45 8.96 -40.03
CA THR A 62 -39.36 9.62 -40.74
C THR A 62 -38.89 10.91 -40.07
N PRO A 63 -37.60 11.25 -40.15
CA PRO A 63 -37.10 12.56 -39.67
C PRO A 63 -37.32 13.67 -40.69
N PRO A 64 -37.50 14.94 -40.27
CA PRO A 64 -37.63 16.08 -41.19
C PRO A 64 -36.26 16.49 -41.76
N PRO A 65 -36.25 17.25 -42.89
CA PRO A 65 -35.05 17.51 -43.65
C PRO A 65 -34.16 18.58 -43.02
N SER A 66 -32.84 18.33 -43.15
CA SER A 66 -31.76 19.23 -42.76
C SER A 66 -31.69 20.45 -43.66
N LEU A 67 -31.78 21.64 -43.10
CA LEU A 67 -31.40 22.91 -43.70
C LEU A 67 -29.91 23.15 -43.52
N SER A 68 -29.19 23.08 -44.64
CA SER A 68 -27.79 23.52 -44.77
C SER A 68 -27.75 25.04 -44.94
N THR A 69 -27.07 25.76 -44.06
CA THR A 69 -26.60 27.12 -44.32
C THR A 69 -25.12 27.20 -43.94
N SER A 70 -24.32 27.28 -44.99
CA SER A 70 -22.90 27.64 -44.93
C SER A 70 -22.78 29.18 -44.81
N PRO A 71 -21.87 29.73 -44.05
CA PRO A 71 -21.49 31.14 -44.15
C PRO A 71 -20.36 31.32 -45.19
N PRO A 72 -20.34 32.52 -45.87
CA PRO A 72 -19.42 32.81 -46.98
C PRO A 72 -18.02 33.20 -46.49
N PRO A 73 -17.02 33.15 -47.41
CA PRO A 73 -15.62 33.48 -47.09
C PRO A 73 -15.37 34.98 -47.11
N PHE A 74 -14.63 35.49 -46.13
CA PHE A 74 -14.09 36.84 -46.15
C PHE A 74 -12.69 36.84 -46.75
N GLN A 75 -12.56 37.62 -47.83
CA GLN A 75 -11.32 37.91 -48.54
C GLN A 75 -10.45 38.93 -47.78
N SER A 76 -9.17 38.70 -47.88
CA SER A 76 -8.07 39.57 -47.51
C SER A 76 -7.98 40.84 -48.38
N SER A 77 -7.68 42.01 -47.81
CA SER A 77 -6.85 43.02 -48.51
C SER A 77 -6.23 44.02 -47.53
N PHE A 78 -4.92 44.02 -47.56
CA PHE A 78 -3.89 45.07 -47.52
C PHE A 78 -4.19 46.43 -46.84
N SER A 79 -3.33 46.82 -45.87
CA SER A 79 -2.42 47.95 -46.00
C SER A 79 -1.79 48.35 -44.66
N SER A 80 -0.50 48.27 -44.55
CA SER A 80 0.30 49.09 -43.61
C SER A 80 0.47 50.48 -44.18
N PRO A 81 0.74 51.54 -43.37
CA PRO A 81 2.15 51.86 -43.12
C PRO A 81 2.50 52.40 -41.71
N CYS A 82 3.81 52.35 -41.45
CA CYS A 82 4.59 52.89 -40.37
C CYS A 82 4.29 54.29 -39.88
N LEU A 83 4.57 54.54 -38.57
CA LEU A 83 5.35 55.70 -38.08
C LEU A 83 5.53 55.63 -36.57
N HIS A 84 6.78 55.60 -36.14
CA HIS A 84 7.30 56.02 -34.82
C HIS A 84 7.19 57.55 -34.71
N PRO A 85 7.28 58.26 -33.53
CA PRO A 85 8.26 58.08 -32.47
C PRO A 85 7.74 58.32 -31.01
N SER A 86 8.60 57.95 -30.07
CA SER A 86 8.57 58.33 -28.64
C SER A 86 8.71 59.84 -28.43
N PRO A 87 8.46 60.43 -27.23
CA PRO A 87 9.34 60.29 -26.07
C PRO A 87 8.64 60.35 -24.66
N HIS A 88 9.45 60.00 -23.67
CA HIS A 88 9.26 60.20 -22.23
C HIS A 88 8.85 61.60 -21.77
N PRO A 89 8.30 61.76 -20.52
CA PRO A 89 9.19 62.15 -19.40
C PRO A 89 8.87 61.50 -18.05
N THR A 90 9.92 61.26 -17.27
CA THR A 90 9.97 61.14 -15.81
C THR A 90 9.64 62.43 -15.11
N PRO A 91 9.16 62.42 -13.85
CA PRO A 91 9.80 63.17 -12.79
C PRO A 91 9.97 62.38 -11.48
N SER A 92 11.21 62.32 -11.02
CA SER A 92 11.81 62.97 -9.84
C SER A 92 11.17 62.66 -8.47
N SER A 93 11.97 61.92 -7.69
CA SER A 93 11.89 61.75 -6.21
C SER A 93 12.00 63.09 -5.46
N PRO A 94 11.59 63.13 -4.20
CA PRO A 94 12.47 63.74 -3.21
C PRO A 94 12.85 62.83 -2.07
N LEU A 95 14.14 62.92 -1.74
CA LEU A 95 14.80 62.51 -0.53
C LEU A 95 14.11 63.08 0.75
N PHE A 96 14.01 62.24 1.76
CA PHE A 96 14.03 62.70 3.15
C PHE A 96 15.01 61.83 3.95
N THR A 97 16.03 62.53 4.48
CA THR A 97 17.04 62.07 5.41
C THR A 97 16.54 62.02 6.86
N PRO A 98 17.14 61.23 7.75
CA PRO A 98 16.69 61.02 9.12
C PRO A 98 17.33 62.00 10.11
N ALA A 99 16.67 62.23 11.21
CA ALA A 99 17.33 62.79 12.41
C ALA A 99 16.87 62.06 13.68
N PRO A 100 17.72 62.00 14.71
CA PRO A 100 17.72 60.98 15.76
C PRO A 100 17.02 61.49 17.05
N PHE A 101 16.46 60.57 17.85
CA PHE A 101 16.17 60.87 19.25
C PHE A 101 16.51 59.68 20.19
N THR A 102 17.48 59.90 20.97
CA THR A 102 17.89 59.62 22.34
C THR A 102 17.04 58.69 23.19
N SER A 103 17.76 57.75 23.77
CA SER A 103 17.38 56.97 24.96
C SER A 103 17.21 57.86 26.21
N PRO A 104 16.51 57.40 27.22
CA PRO A 104 17.16 57.29 28.53
C PRO A 104 17.00 55.93 29.19
N SER A 105 18.06 55.63 29.87
CA SER A 105 18.34 54.53 30.78
C SER A 105 17.51 54.62 32.09
N SER A 106 17.41 53.45 32.72
CA SER A 106 17.71 53.13 34.12
C SER A 106 16.62 52.56 35.02
N HIS A 107 17.07 51.51 35.74
CA HIS A 107 16.65 50.98 37.05
C HIS A 107 15.37 50.15 37.11
N SER A 108 15.28 48.98 37.65
CA SER A 108 15.96 48.28 38.76
C SER A 108 15.29 46.92 38.92
N THR A 109 16.04 45.89 39.21
CA THR A 109 15.65 44.62 39.84
C THR A 109 14.94 44.84 41.18
N PRO A 110 14.17 43.88 41.76
CA PRO A 110 14.66 42.57 42.13
C PRO A 110 13.63 41.41 42.08
N SER A 111 14.17 40.20 42.08
CA SER A 111 13.51 38.93 42.44
C SER A 111 12.92 38.92 43.85
N PRO A 112 11.98 38.02 44.19
CA PRO A 112 12.46 36.87 44.94
C PRO A 112 11.76 35.53 44.59
N SER A 113 12.53 34.47 44.72
CA SER A 113 12.08 33.10 44.94
C SER A 113 11.46 32.92 46.32
N PRO A 114 10.64 31.90 46.53
CA PRO A 114 10.82 31.11 47.75
C PRO A 114 10.99 29.61 47.42
N SER A 115 12.02 29.10 48.01
CA SER A 115 12.30 27.74 48.38
C SER A 115 11.43 27.26 49.56
N PHE A 116 11.50 25.97 49.80
CA PHE A 116 11.01 25.12 50.91
C PHE A 116 9.82 24.24 50.53
N SER A 117 9.86 22.94 50.79
CA SER A 117 10.64 22.13 51.74
C SER A 117 10.52 20.65 51.34
N GLN A 118 11.59 19.96 51.61
CA GLN A 118 11.64 18.49 51.70
C GLN A 118 10.71 17.99 52.83
N SER A 119 10.12 16.81 52.61
CA SER A 119 9.89 15.87 53.70
C SER A 119 10.12 14.46 53.20
N SER A 120 11.14 13.90 53.75
CA SER A 120 11.57 12.53 53.78
C SER A 120 10.60 11.68 54.62
N SER A 121 10.30 10.47 54.19
CA SER A 121 10.34 9.29 55.06
C SER A 121 10.07 7.99 54.26
N SER A 122 11.05 7.16 54.31
CA SER A 122 11.14 5.77 54.80
C SER A 122 10.65 4.69 53.83
N SER A 123 11.62 4.05 53.21
CA SER A 123 12.01 2.66 53.24
C SER A 123 10.93 1.63 53.63
N LEU A 124 10.69 0.72 52.72
CA LEU A 124 10.66 -0.73 53.04
C LEU A 124 10.86 -1.56 51.77
N SER A 125 12.03 -2.17 51.73
CA SER A 125 12.44 -3.25 50.88
C SER A 125 11.65 -4.50 51.24
N LEU A 126 11.15 -5.23 50.27
CA LEU A 126 10.91 -6.66 50.34
C LEU A 126 10.97 -7.22 48.93
N ALA A 127 12.08 -7.87 48.62
CA ALA A 127 12.12 -8.93 47.63
C ALA A 127 11.65 -10.24 48.29
N PRO A 128 11.08 -11.14 47.55
CA PRO A 128 11.49 -12.52 47.68
C PRO A 128 11.79 -13.17 46.30
N SER A 129 13.02 -13.60 46.11
CA SER A 129 13.48 -14.99 46.11
C SER A 129 12.68 -15.96 45.25
N ASN A 130 13.35 -16.36 44.16
CA ASN A 130 13.15 -17.64 43.47
C ASN A 130 13.17 -18.81 44.45
N PRO A 131 12.48 -19.90 44.11
CA PRO A 131 13.18 -21.17 44.12
C PRO A 131 12.95 -21.99 42.84
N SER A 132 14.04 -22.44 42.24
CA SER A 132 14.04 -23.72 41.58
C SER A 132 14.16 -24.82 42.64
N PRO A 133 13.53 -25.96 42.41
CA PRO A 133 14.31 -27.17 42.56
C PRO A 133 14.12 -28.18 41.42
N SER A 134 15.25 -28.74 41.08
CA SER A 134 15.52 -30.03 40.54
C SER A 134 14.70 -31.14 41.17
N SER A 135 14.24 -32.11 40.36
CA SER A 135 14.47 -33.53 40.58
C SER A 135 13.70 -34.37 39.57
N SER A 136 14.43 -35.11 38.82
CA SER A 136 13.97 -36.32 38.12
C SER A 136 13.62 -37.41 39.13
N PRO A 137 12.78 -38.36 38.79
CA PRO A 137 13.07 -39.75 39.07
C PRO A 137 12.94 -40.67 37.86
N SER A 138 14.01 -41.29 37.58
CA SER A 138 14.31 -42.73 37.33
C SER A 138 13.14 -43.68 37.09
N HIS A 139 13.37 -44.45 36.04
CA HIS A 139 12.75 -45.71 35.63
C HIS A 139 12.41 -46.68 36.78
N PRO A 140 11.46 -47.62 36.52
CA PRO A 140 11.93 -49.00 36.41
C PRO A 140 11.29 -49.79 35.25
N SER A 141 12.12 -50.60 34.62
CA SER A 141 11.75 -51.78 33.85
C SER A 141 11.26 -52.89 34.78
N PRO A 142 10.37 -53.74 34.34
CA PRO A 142 10.36 -55.12 34.85
C PRO A 142 10.74 -56.16 33.81
N SER A 143 11.53 -57.03 34.34
CA SER A 143 12.13 -58.24 33.87
C SER A 143 11.15 -59.34 33.43
N LEU A 144 11.63 -60.10 32.47
CA LEU A 144 11.43 -61.51 32.14
C LEU A 144 10.67 -62.37 33.17
N SER A 145 9.66 -63.08 32.69
CA SER A 145 9.38 -64.41 33.21
C SER A 145 9.08 -65.39 32.06
N GLN A 146 9.97 -66.33 31.95
CA GLN A 146 9.78 -67.58 31.22
C GLN A 146 8.70 -68.42 31.92
N SER A 147 7.83 -69.02 31.15
CA SER A 147 7.10 -70.19 31.56
C SER A 147 6.99 -71.17 30.39
N THR A 148 7.76 -72.25 30.54
CA THR A 148 7.70 -73.50 29.82
C THR A 148 6.37 -74.22 30.11
N PHE A 149 5.70 -74.74 29.08
CA PHE A 149 4.81 -75.88 29.16
C PHE A 149 4.84 -76.71 27.85
N ILE A 150 5.28 -77.83 27.95
CA ILE A 150 5.26 -79.24 27.53
C ILE A 150 4.09 -79.61 26.60
N SER A 151 4.48 -80.12 25.41
CA SER A 151 4.05 -81.37 24.76
C SER A 151 2.57 -81.77 24.71
N SER A 152 2.10 -81.88 23.48
CA SER A 152 1.48 -83.14 22.97
C SER A 152 1.21 -83.03 21.48
N SER A 153 1.76 -83.93 20.69
CA SER A 153 1.43 -84.24 19.32
C SER A 153 0.15 -85.07 19.25
N PRO A 154 -0.63 -84.96 18.15
CA PRO A 154 -0.92 -86.20 17.46
C PRO A 154 -0.70 -86.16 15.94
N HIS A 155 -0.42 -87.30 15.42
CA HIS A 155 -0.28 -87.75 14.03
C HIS A 155 -1.24 -87.15 13.06
N SER A 156 -0.71 -86.70 11.92
CA SER A 156 -1.46 -86.62 10.67
C SER A 156 -0.59 -86.94 9.46
N THR A 157 -1.16 -87.77 8.66
CA THR A 157 -0.76 -88.39 7.41
C THR A 157 -0.07 -87.53 6.40
N PRO A 158 0.83 -88.00 5.56
CA PRO A 158 1.56 -87.27 4.55
C PRO A 158 0.69 -87.04 3.28
N HIS A 159 0.52 -85.75 2.92
CA HIS A 159 0.01 -85.38 1.62
C HIS A 159 1.14 -85.31 0.58
N PRO A 160 0.89 -85.69 -0.70
CA PRO A 160 1.90 -85.66 -1.74
C PRO A 160 2.33 -84.25 -2.10
N PRO A 161 3.57 -84.06 -2.58
CA PRO A 161 4.09 -82.72 -2.89
C PRO A 161 3.42 -82.17 -4.15
N PRO A 162 3.16 -80.82 -4.18
CA PRO A 162 2.69 -80.17 -5.38
C PRO A 162 3.78 -80.10 -6.45
N SER A 163 3.41 -80.41 -7.65
CA SER A 163 4.28 -80.39 -8.85
C SER A 163 4.91 -79.02 -9.08
N PRO A 164 6.18 -78.92 -9.50
CA PRO A 164 6.83 -77.61 -9.73
C PRO A 164 6.26 -76.94 -10.98
N LEU A 165 5.68 -75.72 -10.76
CA LEU A 165 5.34 -74.81 -11.84
C LEU A 165 6.58 -74.40 -12.67
N PRO A 166 6.52 -74.28 -13.99
CA PRO A 166 7.69 -74.01 -14.81
C PRO A 166 8.28 -72.61 -14.51
N ARG A 167 9.54 -72.62 -14.04
CA ARG A 167 10.37 -71.45 -13.67
C ARG A 167 10.38 -70.30 -14.70
N LYS A 168 10.06 -70.55 -15.96
CA LYS A 168 10.02 -69.55 -17.07
C LYS A 168 8.84 -68.56 -17.00
N ILE A 169 7.71 -68.92 -16.38
CA ILE A 169 6.52 -68.05 -16.27
C ILE A 169 6.71 -67.04 -15.12
N ILE A 170 7.40 -67.39 -14.03
CA ILE A 170 7.63 -66.52 -12.92
C ILE A 170 8.57 -65.36 -13.27
N SER A 171 9.58 -65.61 -14.15
CA SER A 171 10.53 -64.57 -14.58
C SER A 171 9.87 -63.52 -15.48
N ALA A 172 8.94 -63.89 -16.36
CA ALA A 172 8.27 -62.95 -17.25
C ALA A 172 7.29 -62.02 -16.47
N GLY A 173 6.57 -62.59 -15.49
CA GLY A 173 5.66 -61.78 -14.64
C GLY A 173 6.38 -60.79 -13.75
N LEU A 174 7.55 -61.16 -13.22
CA LEU A 174 8.39 -60.28 -12.37
C LEU A 174 8.98 -59.12 -13.19
N ILE A 175 9.43 -59.36 -14.42
CA ILE A 175 9.96 -58.33 -15.33
C ILE A 175 8.87 -57.33 -15.71
N LEU A 176 7.65 -57.81 -16.02
CA LEU A 176 6.51 -56.94 -16.33
C LEU A 176 6.03 -56.11 -15.11
N LEU A 177 6.12 -56.68 -13.89
CA LEU A 177 5.77 -55.99 -12.67
C LEU A 177 6.82 -54.93 -12.31
N ILE A 178 8.10 -55.21 -12.46
CA ILE A 178 9.20 -54.24 -12.27
C ILE A 178 9.11 -53.15 -13.37
N GLY A 179 8.82 -53.50 -14.62
CA GLY A 179 8.66 -52.53 -15.69
C GLY A 179 7.46 -51.58 -15.47
N SER A 180 6.35 -52.11 -14.97
CA SER A 180 5.19 -51.24 -14.64
C SER A 180 5.44 -50.37 -13.42
N ILE A 181 6.18 -50.84 -12.42
CA ILE A 181 6.62 -49.99 -11.26
C ILE A 181 7.57 -48.89 -11.75
N TRP A 182 8.50 -49.20 -12.66
CA TRP A 182 9.38 -48.19 -13.26
C TRP A 182 8.61 -47.13 -14.10
N LEU A 183 7.61 -47.54 -14.85
CA LEU A 183 6.71 -46.64 -15.58
C LEU A 183 5.88 -45.76 -14.62
N PHE A 184 5.43 -46.29 -13.49
CA PHE A 184 4.75 -45.49 -12.45
C PHE A 184 5.68 -44.47 -11.78
N PHE A 185 6.94 -44.83 -11.51
CA PHE A 185 7.92 -43.90 -10.95
C PHE A 185 8.48 -42.89 -11.97
N ALA A 186 8.55 -43.24 -13.25
CA ALA A 186 8.93 -42.33 -14.33
C ALA A 186 7.84 -41.27 -14.60
N GLY A 187 6.56 -41.54 -14.26
CA GLY A 187 5.45 -40.61 -14.34
C GLY A 187 5.30 -39.64 -13.18
N CYS A 188 6.10 -39.72 -12.14
CA CYS A 188 6.23 -38.68 -11.11
C CYS A 188 6.99 -37.48 -11.69
N SER A 189 6.39 -36.77 -12.63
CA SER A 189 6.80 -35.43 -13.03
C SER A 189 6.85 -34.61 -11.73
N ARG A 190 8.05 -34.21 -11.28
CA ARG A 190 8.20 -33.16 -10.27
C ARG A 190 7.33 -32.01 -10.74
N SER A 191 6.23 -31.77 -10.06
CA SER A 191 5.49 -30.53 -10.25
C SER A 191 6.52 -29.39 -10.14
N PRO A 192 6.65 -28.52 -11.14
CA PRO A 192 7.61 -27.42 -11.06
C PRO A 192 7.36 -26.70 -9.75
N SER A 193 8.39 -26.58 -8.92
CA SER A 193 8.31 -25.89 -7.63
C SER A 193 7.91 -24.45 -7.91
N THR A 194 6.72 -24.05 -7.49
CA THR A 194 6.23 -22.68 -7.66
C THR A 194 7.06 -21.76 -6.75
N THR A 195 7.69 -20.74 -7.36
CA THR A 195 8.42 -19.70 -6.64
C THR A 195 7.43 -18.63 -6.18
N THR A 196 7.41 -18.30 -4.89
CA THR A 196 6.59 -17.21 -4.37
C THR A 196 7.45 -15.99 -4.12
N LEU A 197 7.20 -14.89 -4.83
CA LEU A 197 7.82 -13.59 -4.62
C LEU A 197 6.99 -12.77 -3.64
N ARG A 198 7.63 -12.22 -2.63
CA ARG A 198 7.00 -11.34 -1.64
C ARG A 198 7.25 -9.88 -1.98
N ILE A 199 6.17 -9.13 -2.12
CA ILE A 199 6.20 -7.71 -2.48
C ILE A 199 5.61 -6.90 -1.33
N LEU A 200 6.45 -6.11 -0.63
CA LEU A 200 5.99 -5.10 0.31
C LEU A 200 5.66 -3.82 -0.47
N HIS A 201 4.45 -3.29 -0.30
CA HIS A 201 4.05 -2.15 -1.09
C HIS A 201 3.13 -1.16 -0.36
N ALA A 202 3.16 0.11 -0.81
CA ALA A 202 2.25 1.15 -0.36
C ALA A 202 0.78 0.80 -0.65
N GLY A 203 -0.14 1.27 0.20
CA GLY A 203 -1.57 1.03 0.08
C GLY A 203 -2.13 1.37 -1.29
N SER A 204 -1.78 2.53 -1.82
CA SER A 204 -2.21 3.03 -3.15
C SER A 204 -1.75 2.19 -4.35
N LEU A 205 -0.80 1.28 -4.14
CA LEU A 205 -0.35 0.32 -5.17
C LEU A 205 -1.15 -0.99 -5.15
N SER A 206 -2.08 -1.21 -4.21
CA SER A 206 -2.78 -2.48 -4.05
C SER A 206 -3.52 -2.92 -5.31
N VAL A 207 -4.30 -2.03 -5.93
CA VAL A 207 -5.06 -2.35 -7.14
C VAL A 207 -4.16 -2.52 -8.36
N PRO A 208 -3.25 -1.60 -8.70
CA PRO A 208 -2.38 -1.77 -9.86
C PRO A 208 -1.44 -2.97 -9.73
N LEU A 209 -0.84 -3.23 -8.56
CA LEU A 209 0.02 -4.39 -8.36
C LEU A 209 -0.74 -5.71 -8.43
N LYS A 210 -2.00 -5.75 -8.01
CA LYS A 210 -2.84 -6.94 -8.19
C LYS A 210 -3.01 -7.28 -9.68
N LYS A 211 -3.30 -6.28 -10.52
CA LYS A 211 -3.43 -6.47 -11.99
C LYS A 211 -2.09 -6.82 -12.64
N ILE A 212 -0.99 -6.22 -12.18
CA ILE A 212 0.36 -6.58 -12.61
C ILE A 212 0.68 -8.03 -12.22
N ALA A 213 0.30 -8.45 -11.01
CA ALA A 213 0.49 -9.83 -10.55
C ALA A 213 -0.28 -10.83 -11.44
N GLU A 214 -1.55 -10.56 -11.70
CA GLU A 214 -2.38 -11.40 -12.59
C GLU A 214 -1.74 -11.54 -13.98
N ALA A 215 -1.33 -10.43 -14.61
CA ALA A 215 -0.72 -10.44 -15.94
C ALA A 215 0.69 -11.07 -15.96
N PHE A 216 1.48 -10.89 -14.87
CA PHE A 216 2.81 -11.48 -14.77
C PHE A 216 2.74 -13.00 -14.50
N GLU A 217 1.85 -13.45 -13.63
CA GLU A 217 1.65 -14.86 -13.30
C GLU A 217 1.09 -15.66 -14.47
N GLU A 218 0.24 -15.04 -15.31
CA GLU A 218 -0.23 -15.66 -16.56
C GLU A 218 0.93 -16.01 -17.50
N LYS A 219 1.92 -15.11 -17.61
CA LYS A 219 3.12 -15.33 -18.43
C LYS A 219 4.18 -16.20 -17.76
N ASN A 220 4.11 -16.35 -16.43
CA ASN A 220 5.07 -17.07 -15.60
C ASN A 220 4.36 -18.04 -14.66
N PRO A 221 3.78 -19.16 -15.15
CA PRO A 221 2.95 -20.07 -14.35
C PRO A 221 3.65 -20.68 -13.13
N GLN A 222 4.99 -20.70 -13.13
CA GLN A 222 5.83 -21.19 -12.01
C GLN A 222 6.10 -20.11 -10.94
N VAL A 223 5.57 -18.89 -11.10
CA VAL A 223 5.72 -17.80 -10.13
C VAL A 223 4.38 -17.45 -9.51
N ARG A 224 4.37 -17.09 -8.23
CA ARG A 224 3.24 -16.50 -7.51
C ARG A 224 3.70 -15.24 -6.80
N LEU A 225 2.86 -14.21 -6.78
CA LEU A 225 3.14 -12.96 -6.10
C LEU A 225 2.32 -12.88 -4.82
N LEU A 226 3.01 -12.71 -3.70
CA LEU A 226 2.42 -12.40 -2.40
C LEU A 226 2.50 -10.90 -2.17
N LEU A 227 1.38 -10.22 -2.31
CA LEU A 227 1.26 -8.77 -2.16
C LEU A 227 0.92 -8.43 -0.71
N GLU A 228 1.77 -7.64 -0.06
CA GLU A 228 1.61 -7.20 1.33
C GLU A 228 1.52 -5.67 1.40
N SER A 229 0.30 -5.19 1.64
CA SER A 229 -0.05 -3.77 1.59
C SER A 229 0.09 -3.11 2.96
N HIS A 230 0.96 -2.10 3.07
CA HIS A 230 1.19 -1.31 4.28
C HIS A 230 1.36 0.18 3.94
N GLY A 231 1.46 1.05 4.95
CA GLY A 231 2.04 2.38 4.77
C GLY A 231 3.52 2.26 4.41
N SER A 232 4.05 3.13 3.56
CA SER A 232 5.43 3.00 3.06
C SER A 232 6.49 3.01 4.17
N LEU A 233 6.31 3.83 5.22
CA LEU A 233 7.21 3.81 6.38
C LEU A 233 7.11 2.50 7.16
N THR A 234 5.92 1.88 7.21
CA THR A 234 5.74 0.55 7.80
C THR A 234 6.47 -0.52 6.97
N CYS A 235 6.42 -0.48 5.62
CA CYS A 235 7.22 -1.38 4.76
C CYS A 235 8.72 -1.26 5.08
N VAL A 236 9.21 -0.03 5.18
CA VAL A 236 10.61 0.25 5.53
C VAL A 236 10.96 -0.33 6.91
N ARG A 237 10.09 -0.15 7.91
CA ARG A 237 10.29 -0.68 9.27
C ARG A 237 10.35 -2.21 9.29
N GLN A 238 9.51 -2.89 8.52
CA GLN A 238 9.58 -4.35 8.43
C GLN A 238 10.95 -4.82 7.94
N ILE A 239 11.57 -4.11 6.99
CA ILE A 239 12.92 -4.45 6.51
C ILE A 239 13.98 -4.17 7.57
N ILE A 240 13.96 -2.98 8.19
CA ILE A 240 15.00 -2.54 9.12
C ILE A 240 14.89 -3.24 10.47
N ASP A 241 13.70 -3.22 11.07
CA ASP A 241 13.50 -3.62 12.46
C ASP A 241 13.28 -5.12 12.60
N LEU A 242 12.63 -5.76 11.57
CA LEU A 242 12.27 -7.17 11.60
C LEU A 242 13.11 -8.03 10.65
N HIS A 243 13.99 -7.44 9.85
CA HIS A 243 14.74 -8.12 8.77
C HIS A 243 13.85 -8.98 7.88
N TYR A 244 12.61 -8.48 7.65
CA TYR A 244 11.57 -9.21 6.94
C TYR A 244 12.00 -9.47 5.49
N PRO A 245 11.98 -10.72 5.02
CA PRO A 245 12.42 -11.04 3.68
C PRO A 245 11.39 -10.56 2.66
N ALA A 246 11.80 -9.67 1.78
CA ALA A 246 10.99 -9.21 0.64
C ALA A 246 11.80 -9.33 -0.64
N ASP A 247 11.14 -9.65 -1.75
CA ASP A 247 11.75 -9.70 -3.07
C ASP A 247 11.70 -8.34 -3.76
N VAL A 248 10.63 -7.56 -3.53
CA VAL A 248 10.49 -6.18 -4.02
C VAL A 248 9.87 -5.32 -2.93
N VAL A 249 10.35 -4.08 -2.80
CA VAL A 249 9.74 -3.04 -1.97
C VAL A 249 9.32 -1.90 -2.89
N ALA A 250 8.02 -1.55 -2.90
CA ALA A 250 7.44 -0.50 -3.74
C ALA A 250 6.69 0.53 -2.89
N LEU A 251 7.18 1.76 -2.85
CA LEU A 251 6.77 2.81 -1.93
C LEU A 251 6.10 3.98 -2.66
N SER A 252 5.17 4.65 -2.00
CA SER A 252 4.56 5.88 -2.51
C SER A 252 5.45 7.12 -2.37
N ASP A 253 6.59 7.00 -1.67
CA ASP A 253 7.64 8.01 -1.64
C ASP A 253 9.01 7.39 -1.89
N ALA A 254 9.58 7.66 -3.06
CA ALA A 254 10.87 7.15 -3.49
C ALA A 254 12.02 7.58 -2.56
N SER A 255 11.91 8.76 -1.93
CA SER A 255 12.96 9.31 -1.05
C SER A 255 13.19 8.48 0.22
N LEU A 256 12.24 7.62 0.59
CA LEU A 256 12.37 6.74 1.76
C LEU A 256 13.42 5.64 1.54
N ILE A 257 13.63 5.20 0.30
CA ILE A 257 14.59 4.14 -0.02
C ILE A 257 16.02 4.59 0.30
N PRO A 258 16.56 5.68 -0.29
CA PRO A 258 17.92 6.13 0.03
C PRO A 258 18.06 6.59 1.49
N ARG A 259 17.03 7.17 2.08
CA ARG A 259 17.09 7.69 3.46
C ARG A 259 17.10 6.60 4.52
N PHE A 260 16.37 5.51 4.30
CA PHE A 260 16.17 4.47 5.30
C PHE A 260 16.84 3.15 4.96
N LEU A 261 16.79 2.72 3.69
CA LEU A 261 17.24 1.39 3.28
C LEU A 261 18.69 1.37 2.76
N MET A 262 19.18 2.48 2.18
CA MET A 262 20.54 2.51 1.68
C MET A 262 21.54 2.96 2.74
N PRO A 263 22.78 2.45 2.69
CA PRO A 263 23.27 1.38 1.80
C PRO A 263 23.05 -0.04 2.36
N GLU A 264 22.47 -0.21 3.55
CA GLU A 264 22.47 -1.48 4.27
C GLU A 264 21.54 -2.52 3.65
N TYR A 265 20.34 -2.10 3.24
CA TYR A 265 19.27 -3.00 2.78
C TYR A 265 18.97 -2.86 1.29
N ALA A 266 19.42 -1.80 0.64
CA ALA A 266 19.22 -1.55 -0.78
C ALA A 266 20.44 -0.87 -1.41
N ASP A 267 20.63 -1.07 -2.73
CA ASP A 267 21.74 -0.49 -3.49
C ASP A 267 21.31 0.64 -4.42
N TYR A 268 20.02 0.74 -4.76
CA TYR A 268 19.47 1.69 -5.71
C TYR A 268 18.00 1.96 -5.47
N THR A 269 17.51 3.06 -6.04
CA THR A 269 16.09 3.41 -6.12
C THR A 269 15.69 3.58 -7.56
N ILE A 270 14.58 2.94 -7.97
CA ILE A 270 13.94 3.16 -9.26
C ILE A 270 12.70 4.00 -9.05
N ASP A 271 12.68 5.23 -9.61
CA ASP A 271 11.48 6.07 -9.67
C ASP A 271 10.66 5.66 -10.88
N PHE A 272 9.39 5.30 -10.68
CA PHE A 272 8.61 4.68 -11.76
C PHE A 272 7.27 5.36 -12.07
N ALA A 273 6.71 6.14 -11.14
CA ALA A 273 5.42 6.81 -11.34
C ALA A 273 5.28 8.06 -10.47
N THR A 274 4.32 8.92 -10.84
CA THR A 274 3.90 10.08 -10.04
C THR A 274 2.42 10.01 -9.71
N ASN A 275 1.99 10.86 -8.76
CA ASN A 275 0.61 10.99 -8.32
C ASN A 275 0.39 12.41 -7.77
N GLU A 276 -0.81 12.70 -7.26
CA GLU A 276 -1.12 13.93 -6.54
C GLU A 276 -2.07 13.65 -5.38
N LEU A 277 -2.12 14.55 -4.40
CA LEU A 277 -3.06 14.50 -3.28
C LEU A 277 -4.37 15.17 -3.67
N VAL A 278 -5.47 14.53 -3.30
CA VAL A 278 -6.83 15.03 -3.50
C VAL A 278 -7.63 14.90 -2.20
N LEU A 279 -8.73 15.64 -2.12
CA LEU A 279 -9.73 15.48 -1.07
C LEU A 279 -10.91 14.69 -1.65
N MET A 280 -11.09 13.45 -1.20
CA MET A 280 -12.15 12.53 -1.62
C MET A 280 -13.32 12.62 -0.63
N TYR A 281 -14.56 12.52 -1.14
CA TYR A 281 -15.76 12.67 -0.33
C TYR A 281 -16.96 11.91 -0.93
N ARG A 282 -17.99 11.70 -0.10
CA ARG A 282 -19.26 11.15 -0.56
C ARG A 282 -20.17 12.22 -1.14
N PRO A 283 -21.13 11.85 -2.03
CA PRO A 283 -22.11 12.79 -2.56
C PRO A 283 -22.99 13.45 -1.49
N ASP A 284 -23.22 12.77 -0.36
CA ASP A 284 -24.05 13.18 0.77
C ASP A 284 -23.25 13.80 1.92
N SER A 285 -21.95 13.98 1.79
CA SER A 285 -21.13 14.67 2.78
C SER A 285 -21.59 16.13 2.96
N PRO A 286 -21.59 16.68 4.18
CA PRO A 286 -21.90 18.08 4.41
C PRO A 286 -21.02 18.98 3.54
N GLY A 287 -21.63 19.91 2.80
CA GLY A 287 -20.91 20.79 1.89
C GLY A 287 -20.51 20.22 0.52
N ALA A 288 -20.79 18.94 0.22
CA ALA A 288 -20.37 18.24 -1.01
C ALA A 288 -20.78 18.93 -2.32
N GLU A 289 -21.91 19.65 -2.33
CA GLU A 289 -22.42 20.40 -3.51
C GLU A 289 -21.76 21.79 -3.68
N LYS A 290 -21.06 22.29 -2.64
CA LYS A 290 -20.47 23.62 -2.59
C LYS A 290 -18.96 23.63 -2.58
N ILE A 291 -18.34 22.49 -2.22
CA ILE A 291 -16.89 22.38 -2.05
C ILE A 291 -16.15 22.65 -3.35
N ASN A 292 -15.14 23.50 -3.26
CA ASN A 292 -14.26 23.85 -4.37
C ASN A 292 -12.86 24.18 -3.86
N ALA A 293 -11.95 24.54 -4.78
CA ALA A 293 -10.56 24.85 -4.44
C ALA A 293 -10.39 26.01 -3.46
N ASP A 294 -11.34 26.94 -3.41
CA ASP A 294 -11.21 28.17 -2.60
C ASP A 294 -11.78 28.02 -1.18
N ASN A 295 -12.72 27.10 -0.96
CA ASN A 295 -13.48 27.00 0.30
C ASN A 295 -13.34 25.66 1.07
N TRP A 296 -12.55 24.73 0.56
CA TRP A 296 -12.46 23.38 1.16
C TRP A 296 -12.00 23.38 2.63
N MET A 297 -11.10 24.28 3.02
CA MET A 297 -10.63 24.39 4.40
C MET A 297 -11.77 24.86 5.34
N GLU A 298 -12.57 25.80 4.90
CA GLU A 298 -13.71 26.30 5.67
C GLU A 298 -14.79 25.22 5.83
N ILE A 299 -15.02 24.42 4.78
CA ILE A 299 -15.95 23.28 4.86
C ILE A 299 -15.45 22.21 5.83
N LEU A 300 -14.16 21.86 5.78
CA LEU A 300 -13.60 20.87 6.72
C LEU A 300 -13.64 21.32 8.18
N LEU A 301 -13.69 22.63 8.44
CA LEU A 301 -13.75 23.19 9.79
C LEU A 301 -15.19 23.38 10.32
N GLN A 302 -16.22 22.99 9.55
CA GLN A 302 -17.60 23.00 10.05
C GLN A 302 -17.78 21.95 11.15
N PRO A 303 -18.53 22.26 12.23
CA PRO A 303 -18.65 21.38 13.38
C PRO A 303 -19.22 19.98 13.08
N GLU A 304 -20.05 19.88 12.03
CA GLU A 304 -20.69 18.63 11.58
C GLU A 304 -19.85 17.81 10.63
N VAL A 305 -18.66 18.29 10.21
CA VAL A 305 -17.81 17.61 9.22
C VAL A 305 -16.74 16.78 9.91
N GLU A 306 -16.72 15.49 9.62
CA GLU A 306 -15.66 14.57 10.03
C GLU A 306 -14.71 14.28 8.86
N PHE A 307 -13.43 14.58 9.03
CA PHE A 307 -12.43 14.30 8.00
C PHE A 307 -11.21 13.57 8.57
N GLY A 308 -10.48 12.89 7.69
CA GLY A 308 -9.37 12.06 8.14
C GLY A 308 -8.19 12.00 7.16
N HIS A 309 -7.07 11.53 7.69
CA HIS A 309 -5.84 11.25 6.92
C HIS A 309 -5.09 10.05 7.50
N SER A 310 -4.06 9.57 6.82
CA SER A 310 -3.20 8.51 7.36
C SER A 310 -2.17 9.04 8.36
N ASP A 311 -1.63 8.15 9.19
CA ASP A 311 -0.62 8.48 10.19
C ASP A 311 0.70 8.89 9.51
N PRO A 312 1.20 10.12 9.75
CA PRO A 312 2.43 10.64 9.14
C PRO A 312 3.69 9.83 9.47
N ASN A 313 3.67 9.04 10.55
CA ASN A 313 4.78 8.18 10.95
C ASN A 313 4.71 6.75 10.38
N SER A 314 3.63 6.42 9.68
CA SER A 314 3.39 5.10 9.09
C SER A 314 3.28 5.16 7.57
N ASP A 315 2.76 6.29 7.06
CA ASP A 315 2.39 6.42 5.65
C ASP A 315 2.67 7.82 5.08
N PRO A 316 3.28 7.92 3.88
CA PRO A 316 3.53 9.18 3.19
C PRO A 316 2.29 10.05 2.93
N CYS A 317 1.12 9.46 2.71
CA CYS A 317 -0.10 10.22 2.53
C CYS A 317 -0.39 11.11 3.75
N GLY A 318 -0.12 10.60 4.96
CA GLY A 318 -0.28 11.34 6.20
C GLY A 318 0.62 12.57 6.30
N TYR A 319 1.93 12.42 6.15
CA TYR A 319 2.79 13.60 6.21
C TYR A 319 2.59 14.54 5.00
N ARG A 320 2.21 14.02 3.84
CA ARG A 320 1.83 14.86 2.69
C ARG A 320 0.57 15.68 2.95
N THR A 321 -0.40 15.13 3.66
CA THR A 321 -1.57 15.88 4.11
C THR A 321 -1.17 17.07 4.98
N LEU A 322 -0.31 16.85 5.97
CA LEU A 322 0.18 17.93 6.82
C LEU A 322 1.01 18.97 6.04
N LEU A 323 1.80 18.53 5.05
CA LEU A 323 2.51 19.44 4.14
C LEU A 323 1.54 20.26 3.29
N VAL A 324 0.49 19.64 2.75
CA VAL A 324 -0.55 20.33 1.97
C VAL A 324 -1.26 21.37 2.82
N TRP A 325 -1.56 21.11 4.08
CA TRP A 325 -2.17 22.10 4.98
C TRP A 325 -1.25 23.33 5.17
N GLN A 326 0.05 23.12 5.39
CA GLN A 326 1.03 24.19 5.48
C GLN A 326 1.19 24.98 4.16
N LEU A 327 1.17 24.28 3.03
CA LEU A 327 1.22 24.92 1.70
C LEU A 327 -0.06 25.71 1.41
N ALA A 328 -1.21 25.18 1.79
CA ALA A 328 -2.50 25.86 1.66
C ALA A 328 -2.56 27.15 2.49
N GLU A 329 -2.08 27.09 3.75
CA GLU A 329 -1.96 28.27 4.61
C GLU A 329 -1.16 29.38 3.93
N LYS A 330 -0.05 29.04 3.26
CA LYS A 330 0.78 30.00 2.51
C LYS A 330 0.11 30.47 1.22
N TYR A 331 -0.46 29.55 0.46
CA TYR A 331 -1.08 29.82 -0.85
C TYR A 331 -2.28 30.74 -0.72
N TYR A 332 -3.17 30.44 0.25
CA TYR A 332 -4.37 31.24 0.50
C TYR A 332 -4.12 32.41 1.47
N GLN A 333 -2.90 32.58 1.96
CA GLN A 333 -2.53 33.65 2.91
C GLN A 333 -3.40 33.65 4.18
N GLN A 334 -3.67 32.46 4.74
CA GLN A 334 -4.50 32.26 5.92
C GLN A 334 -3.67 31.71 7.10
N PRO A 335 -2.90 32.55 7.81
CA PRO A 335 -2.02 32.11 8.90
C PRO A 335 -2.77 31.34 10.01
N GLY A 336 -2.17 30.23 10.50
CA GLY A 336 -2.75 29.37 11.53
C GLY A 336 -3.78 28.37 11.02
N MET A 337 -4.03 28.32 9.71
CA MET A 337 -5.02 27.40 9.14
C MET A 337 -4.58 25.93 9.24
N ALA A 338 -3.29 25.65 9.02
CA ALA A 338 -2.74 24.31 9.17
C ALA A 338 -2.93 23.74 10.59
N GLU A 339 -2.72 24.59 11.59
CA GLU A 339 -2.94 24.23 13.00
C GLU A 339 -4.41 23.96 13.29
N LYS A 340 -5.33 24.82 12.80
CA LYS A 340 -6.78 24.62 12.96
C LYS A 340 -7.23 23.29 12.35
N LEU A 341 -6.77 22.94 11.13
CA LEU A 341 -7.07 21.65 10.50
C LEU A 341 -6.52 20.48 11.31
N SER A 342 -5.31 20.63 11.87
CA SER A 342 -4.71 19.61 12.73
C SER A 342 -5.51 19.37 14.01
N GLN A 343 -5.99 20.43 14.64
CA GLN A 343 -6.82 20.37 15.85
C GLN A 343 -8.23 19.82 15.55
N ALA A 344 -8.77 20.11 14.38
CA ALA A 344 -10.09 19.63 13.95
C ALA A 344 -10.09 18.16 13.51
N CYS A 345 -8.92 17.55 13.23
CA CYS A 345 -8.81 16.13 12.88
C CYS A 345 -8.40 15.28 14.09
N PRO A 346 -9.35 14.66 14.81
CA PRO A 346 -9.05 13.91 16.01
C PRO A 346 -8.31 12.60 15.72
N PRO A 347 -7.55 12.03 16.67
CA PRO A 347 -6.81 10.78 16.48
C PRO A 347 -7.66 9.59 16.02
N ARG A 348 -8.96 9.57 16.34
CA ARG A 348 -9.90 8.54 15.87
C ARG A 348 -10.08 8.54 14.34
N ASN A 349 -9.77 9.64 13.67
CA ASN A 349 -9.89 9.82 12.21
C ASN A 349 -8.56 9.55 11.48
N ILE A 350 -7.52 9.16 12.21
CA ILE A 350 -6.20 8.83 11.65
C ILE A 350 -6.07 7.32 11.51
N ARG A 351 -5.59 6.84 10.37
CA ARG A 351 -5.39 5.41 10.08
C ARG A 351 -3.95 5.10 9.70
N PRO A 352 -3.46 3.87 9.93
CA PRO A 352 -2.08 3.48 9.61
C PRO A 352 -1.70 3.67 8.13
N LYS A 353 -2.66 3.56 7.22
CA LYS A 353 -2.46 3.80 5.77
C LYS A 353 -3.71 4.43 5.15
N GLU A 354 -3.52 5.09 4.01
CA GLU A 354 -4.55 5.90 3.36
C GLU A 354 -5.76 5.08 2.91
N VAL A 355 -5.55 3.86 2.42
CA VAL A 355 -6.66 3.00 1.96
C VAL A 355 -7.55 2.47 3.09
N ASP A 356 -7.10 2.53 4.34
CA ASP A 356 -7.93 2.15 5.49
C ASP A 356 -9.02 3.20 5.79
N LEU A 357 -8.85 4.44 5.28
CA LEU A 357 -9.83 5.51 5.38
C LEU A 357 -11.06 5.27 4.50
N LEU A 358 -10.90 4.51 3.42
CA LEU A 358 -12.00 4.23 2.47
C LEU A 358 -13.19 3.56 3.17
N ALA A 359 -12.92 2.60 4.04
CA ALA A 359 -13.98 1.90 4.77
C ALA A 359 -14.76 2.84 5.70
N LEU A 360 -14.10 3.84 6.29
CA LEU A 360 -14.74 4.84 7.14
C LEU A 360 -15.56 5.84 6.31
N LEU A 361 -15.04 6.25 5.16
CA LEU A 361 -15.76 7.10 4.22
C LEU A 361 -17.01 6.38 3.70
N GLU A 362 -16.89 5.12 3.28
CA GLU A 362 -18.02 4.30 2.79
C GLU A 362 -19.06 4.03 3.87
N ALA A 363 -18.64 3.87 5.14
CA ALA A 363 -19.53 3.67 6.29
C ALA A 363 -20.21 4.97 6.75
N GLY A 364 -19.79 6.14 6.28
CA GLY A 364 -20.29 7.44 6.74
C GLY A 364 -19.71 7.90 8.07
N GLU A 365 -18.64 7.26 8.55
CA GLU A 365 -17.91 7.67 9.75
C GLU A 365 -17.01 8.88 9.47
N LEU A 366 -16.59 9.06 8.21
CA LEU A 366 -15.89 10.23 7.69
C LEU A 366 -16.64 10.79 6.49
N ASP A 367 -16.64 12.12 6.35
CA ASP A 367 -17.20 12.85 5.24
C ASP A 367 -16.16 13.12 4.16
N TYR A 368 -14.93 13.40 4.57
CA TYR A 368 -13.81 13.77 3.70
C TYR A 368 -12.55 13.03 4.11
N ILE A 369 -11.76 12.60 3.13
CA ILE A 369 -10.46 12.00 3.37
C ILE A 369 -9.39 12.55 2.43
N PHE A 370 -8.19 12.80 2.95
CA PHE A 370 -7.03 13.09 2.12
C PHE A 370 -6.45 11.78 1.59
N ILE A 371 -6.38 11.66 0.26
CA ILE A 371 -5.97 10.44 -0.41
C ILE A 371 -5.31 10.77 -1.75
N TYR A 372 -4.70 9.78 -2.38
CA TYR A 372 -4.11 9.95 -3.71
C TYR A 372 -5.17 9.90 -4.81
N LEU A 373 -4.96 10.72 -5.86
CA LEU A 373 -5.84 10.77 -7.04
C LEU A 373 -6.06 9.37 -7.65
N SER A 374 -5.01 8.55 -7.72
CA SER A 374 -5.14 7.18 -8.25
C SER A 374 -6.17 6.36 -7.49
N VAL A 375 -6.15 6.42 -6.16
CA VAL A 375 -7.09 5.67 -5.31
C VAL A 375 -8.51 6.21 -5.46
N ALA A 376 -8.69 7.54 -5.45
CA ALA A 376 -10.00 8.15 -5.66
C ALA A 376 -10.63 7.73 -7.01
N ARG A 377 -9.82 7.66 -8.08
CA ARG A 377 -10.26 7.17 -9.39
C ARG A 377 -10.61 5.69 -9.41
N GLN A 378 -9.79 4.85 -8.74
CA GLN A 378 -10.04 3.40 -8.65
C GLN A 378 -11.38 3.07 -7.98
N HIS A 379 -11.81 3.91 -7.03
CA HIS A 379 -13.09 3.76 -6.33
C HIS A 379 -14.26 4.51 -6.98
N GLY A 380 -14.02 5.24 -8.08
CA GLY A 380 -15.08 5.99 -8.79
C GLY A 380 -15.77 7.04 -7.93
N ALA A 381 -15.10 7.53 -6.88
CA ALA A 381 -15.67 8.45 -5.91
C ALA A 381 -15.55 9.91 -6.36
N ARG A 382 -16.36 10.79 -5.77
CA ARG A 382 -16.18 12.23 -5.91
C ARG A 382 -14.89 12.67 -5.20
N PHE A 383 -14.16 13.58 -5.82
CA PHE A 383 -12.99 14.20 -5.22
C PHE A 383 -12.80 15.63 -5.70
N LEU A 384 -12.24 16.44 -4.83
CA LEU A 384 -11.74 17.77 -5.17
C LEU A 384 -10.26 17.67 -5.51
N ARG A 385 -9.89 18.12 -6.70
CA ARG A 385 -8.49 18.37 -7.04
C ARG A 385 -8.05 19.67 -6.42
N LEU A 386 -7.03 19.60 -5.59
CA LEU A 386 -6.40 20.78 -5.01
C LEU A 386 -5.56 21.51 -6.07
N PRO A 387 -5.34 22.82 -5.93
CA PRO A 387 -4.45 23.57 -6.81
C PRO A 387 -3.07 22.91 -6.96
N PRO A 388 -2.48 22.92 -8.17
CA PRO A 388 -1.19 22.27 -8.41
C PRO A 388 -0.04 22.85 -7.58
N GLU A 389 -0.21 24.06 -7.06
CA GLU A 389 0.73 24.71 -6.13
C GLU A 389 0.83 24.01 -4.78
N ILE A 390 -0.20 23.24 -4.40
CA ILE A 390 -0.26 22.61 -3.07
C ILE A 390 -0.44 21.09 -3.10
N ASN A 391 -0.87 20.49 -4.22
CA ASN A 391 -1.23 19.06 -4.31
C ASN A 391 -0.05 18.11 -4.42
N LEU A 392 1.18 18.62 -4.46
CA LEU A 392 2.46 17.87 -4.56
C LEU A 392 2.61 17.06 -5.87
N GLY A 393 1.79 17.31 -6.90
CA GLY A 393 1.79 16.53 -8.15
C GLY A 393 2.65 17.11 -9.26
N SER A 394 3.08 18.36 -9.18
CA SER A 394 3.71 19.08 -10.30
C SER A 394 5.17 19.45 -10.03
N PRO A 395 6.13 19.01 -10.88
CA PRO A 395 7.53 19.43 -10.77
C PRO A 395 7.74 20.94 -10.85
N ARG A 396 6.79 21.68 -11.49
CA ARG A 396 6.85 23.14 -11.62
C ARG A 396 6.86 23.85 -10.27
N PHE A 397 6.24 23.24 -9.25
CA PHE A 397 6.07 23.86 -7.93
C PHE A 397 6.96 23.21 -6.85
N ASP A 398 7.98 22.43 -7.21
CA ASP A 398 8.83 21.75 -6.26
C ASP A 398 9.52 22.71 -5.28
N GLU A 399 9.94 23.89 -5.75
CA GLU A 399 10.52 24.95 -4.91
C GLU A 399 9.49 25.49 -3.89
N PHE A 400 8.23 25.67 -4.30
CA PHE A 400 7.17 26.08 -3.40
C PHE A 400 6.85 24.97 -2.38
N TYR A 401 6.82 23.70 -2.81
CA TYR A 401 6.58 22.58 -1.92
C TYR A 401 7.61 22.49 -0.79
N ARG A 402 8.89 22.81 -1.06
CA ARG A 402 9.99 22.79 -0.08
C ARG A 402 9.81 23.76 1.09
N GLN A 403 8.90 24.72 0.97
CA GLN A 403 8.58 25.67 2.03
C GLN A 403 7.75 25.06 3.17
N ALA A 404 7.19 23.89 2.96
CA ALA A 404 6.51 23.11 4.00
C ALA A 404 7.41 21.99 4.51
N ALA A 405 7.33 21.70 5.82
CA ALA A 405 8.10 20.65 6.44
C ALA A 405 7.41 20.07 7.67
N VAL A 406 7.50 18.77 7.86
CA VAL A 406 6.95 18.05 9.02
C VAL A 406 8.01 17.15 9.63
N LYS A 407 7.96 16.97 10.94
CA LYS A 407 8.81 16.01 11.65
C LYS A 407 8.16 14.62 11.59
N ILE A 408 8.92 13.64 11.11
CA ILE A 408 8.52 12.22 11.10
C ILE A 408 9.51 11.41 11.93
N ARG A 409 9.13 10.20 12.33
CA ARG A 409 10.01 9.30 13.07
C ARG A 409 11.23 8.89 12.24
N GLY A 410 12.42 9.03 12.80
CA GLY A 410 13.71 8.65 12.22
C GLY A 410 14.00 7.14 12.26
N LYS A 411 15.22 6.73 11.91
CA LYS A 411 15.64 5.30 11.90
C LYS A 411 15.65 4.69 13.29
N LYS A 412 16.17 5.42 14.27
CA LYS A 412 16.33 4.94 15.66
C LYS A 412 15.15 5.38 16.54
N PRO A 413 14.84 4.65 17.61
CA PRO A 413 13.88 5.09 18.60
C PRO A 413 14.23 6.48 19.14
N GLY A 414 13.25 7.40 19.18
CA GLY A 414 13.45 8.79 19.63
C GLY A 414 14.03 9.73 18.58
N GLU A 415 14.58 9.24 17.48
CA GLU A 415 15.05 10.05 16.37
C GLU A 415 13.89 10.64 15.58
N THR A 416 14.01 11.88 15.15
CA THR A 416 13.09 12.52 14.20
C THR A 416 13.84 12.99 12.97
N LEU A 417 13.17 12.94 11.83
CA LEU A 417 13.67 13.45 10.55
C LEU A 417 12.72 14.54 10.05
N LEU A 418 13.29 15.58 9.48
CA LEU A 418 12.52 16.61 8.81
C LEU A 418 12.17 16.15 7.41
N GLN A 419 10.89 15.98 7.12
CA GLN A 419 10.35 15.70 5.80
C GLN A 419 9.88 17.00 5.17
N ARG A 420 10.56 17.46 4.13
CA ARG A 420 10.15 18.64 3.35
C ARG A 420 9.17 18.23 2.25
N GLY A 421 8.34 19.18 1.85
CA GLY A 421 7.50 19.03 0.66
C GLY A 421 8.35 18.87 -0.60
N GLN A 422 7.92 17.98 -1.47
CA GLN A 422 8.54 17.69 -2.76
C GLN A 422 7.52 17.06 -3.70
N VAL A 423 7.84 17.01 -4.99
CA VAL A 423 7.03 16.30 -5.97
C VAL A 423 6.85 14.85 -5.54
N MET A 424 5.62 14.37 -5.69
CA MET A 424 5.24 13.01 -5.33
C MET A 424 5.78 12.02 -6.37
N ILE A 425 6.72 11.17 -5.96
CA ILE A 425 7.32 10.16 -6.80
C ILE A 425 7.25 8.80 -6.10
N TYR A 426 6.77 7.80 -6.80
CA TYR A 426 6.77 6.41 -6.37
C TYR A 426 8.09 5.76 -6.71
N GLY A 427 8.66 5.05 -5.74
CA GLY A 427 9.93 4.37 -5.90
C GLY A 427 9.86 2.90 -5.56
N LEU A 428 10.72 2.10 -6.18
CA LEU A 428 10.91 0.70 -5.83
C LEU A 428 12.38 0.31 -5.78
N THR A 429 12.65 -0.78 -5.09
CA THR A 429 13.96 -1.44 -5.05
C THR A 429 13.80 -2.95 -4.88
N ILE A 430 14.83 -3.70 -5.23
CA ILE A 430 15.02 -5.09 -4.85
C ILE A 430 15.96 -5.08 -3.64
N PRO A 431 15.53 -5.51 -2.44
CA PRO A 431 16.40 -5.55 -1.27
C PRO A 431 17.62 -6.45 -1.48
N ARG A 432 18.73 -6.13 -0.81
CA ARG A 432 19.98 -6.92 -0.89
C ARG A 432 19.80 -8.37 -0.46
N ASN A 433 18.90 -8.62 0.49
CA ASN A 433 18.58 -9.95 1.02
C ASN A 433 17.35 -10.58 0.38
N ALA A 434 16.95 -10.10 -0.82
CA ALA A 434 15.83 -10.69 -1.55
C ALA A 434 16.05 -12.19 -1.77
N PRO A 435 15.08 -13.06 -1.41
CA PRO A 435 15.20 -14.50 -1.60
C PRO A 435 15.37 -14.93 -3.07
N PHE A 436 14.73 -14.21 -3.99
CA PHE A 436 14.72 -14.54 -5.42
C PHE A 436 15.05 -13.32 -6.30
N PRO A 437 16.29 -12.76 -6.21
CA PRO A 437 16.60 -11.46 -6.84
C PRO A 437 16.48 -11.46 -8.37
N GLN A 438 16.75 -12.59 -9.05
CA GLN A 438 16.59 -12.70 -10.50
C GLN A 438 15.11 -12.63 -10.91
N ARG A 439 14.25 -13.38 -10.21
CA ARG A 439 12.79 -13.35 -10.43
C ARG A 439 12.18 -11.99 -10.07
N ALA A 440 12.69 -11.37 -9.02
CA ALA A 440 12.32 -9.99 -8.68
C ALA A 440 12.67 -9.01 -9.79
N ALA A 441 13.86 -9.15 -10.41
CA ALA A 441 14.26 -8.33 -11.54
C ALA A 441 13.36 -8.53 -12.78
N GLU A 442 12.91 -9.77 -13.06
CA GLU A 442 11.95 -10.07 -14.11
C GLU A 442 10.59 -9.40 -13.86
N LEU A 443 10.09 -9.44 -12.62
CA LEU A 443 8.87 -8.75 -12.22
C LEU A 443 9.01 -7.23 -12.36
N VAL A 444 10.12 -6.65 -11.90
CA VAL A 444 10.38 -5.21 -12.05
C VAL A 444 10.48 -4.83 -13.52
N ALA A 445 11.16 -5.64 -14.36
CA ALA A 445 11.22 -5.39 -15.81
C ALA A 445 9.82 -5.42 -16.44
N PHE A 446 8.95 -6.34 -16.03
CA PHE A 446 7.57 -6.39 -16.48
C PHE A 446 6.78 -5.14 -16.05
N LEU A 447 6.87 -4.72 -14.79
CA LEU A 447 6.23 -3.51 -14.28
C LEU A 447 6.65 -2.26 -15.08
N LEU A 448 7.93 -2.15 -15.44
CA LEU A 448 8.49 -1.03 -16.20
C LEU A 448 8.26 -1.14 -17.72
N SER A 449 7.79 -2.29 -18.22
CA SER A 449 7.48 -2.51 -19.64
C SER A 449 6.30 -1.65 -20.11
N LYS A 450 6.08 -1.59 -21.43
CA LYS A 450 4.91 -0.90 -21.99
C LYS A 450 3.58 -1.41 -21.40
N GLU A 451 3.46 -2.71 -21.18
CA GLU A 451 2.26 -3.35 -20.61
C GLU A 451 2.09 -2.98 -19.12
N GLY A 452 3.13 -3.13 -18.29
CA GLY A 452 3.08 -2.76 -16.89
C GLY A 452 2.76 -1.27 -16.70
N ARG A 453 3.36 -0.39 -17.52
CA ARG A 453 3.06 1.04 -17.49
C ARG A 453 1.63 1.36 -17.94
N ALA A 454 1.07 0.62 -18.89
CA ALA A 454 -0.34 0.76 -19.26
C ALA A 454 -1.25 0.39 -18.09
N ILE A 455 -0.98 -0.71 -17.39
CA ILE A 455 -1.73 -1.09 -16.17
C ILE A 455 -1.64 0.00 -15.10
N LEU A 456 -0.47 0.58 -14.86
CA LEU A 456 -0.33 1.71 -13.91
C LEU A 456 -1.19 2.90 -14.30
N LEU A 457 -1.15 3.30 -15.59
CA LEU A 457 -1.90 4.44 -16.12
C LEU A 457 -3.42 4.23 -16.03
N GLU A 458 -3.91 3.05 -16.42
CA GLU A 458 -5.32 2.67 -16.32
C GLU A 458 -5.85 2.71 -14.87
N ASN A 459 -4.94 2.51 -13.89
CA ASN A 459 -5.28 2.59 -12.48
C ASN A 459 -4.95 3.95 -11.85
N GLY A 460 -4.80 4.99 -12.67
CA GLY A 460 -4.73 6.38 -12.25
C GLY A 460 -3.35 6.88 -11.80
N LEU A 461 -2.32 6.03 -11.82
CA LEU A 461 -0.94 6.45 -11.64
C LEU A 461 -0.38 7.00 -12.96
N GLN A 462 0.48 8.01 -12.89
CA GLN A 462 1.18 8.53 -14.06
C GLN A 462 2.58 7.92 -14.13
N PRO A 463 2.84 6.92 -15.01
CA PRO A 463 4.17 6.33 -15.15
C PRO A 463 5.19 7.36 -15.63
N LEU A 464 6.42 7.26 -15.11
CA LEU A 464 7.56 7.99 -15.65
C LEU A 464 8.04 7.32 -16.95
N ASP A 465 8.33 8.11 -17.96
CA ASP A 465 8.83 7.63 -19.25
C ASP A 465 9.99 8.49 -19.74
N PRO A 466 11.22 8.01 -19.66
CA PRO A 466 11.64 6.76 -19.00
C PRO A 466 11.61 6.84 -17.48
N PRO A 467 11.50 5.70 -16.76
CA PRO A 467 11.71 5.65 -15.33
C PRO A 467 13.18 5.94 -14.98
N LEU A 468 13.43 6.43 -13.75
CA LEU A 468 14.73 6.96 -13.36
C LEU A 468 15.40 6.09 -12.30
N VAL A 469 16.76 6.09 -12.27
CA VAL A 469 17.55 5.39 -11.25
C VAL A 469 18.69 6.26 -10.73
N ASP A 470 19.00 6.12 -9.43
CA ASP A 470 20.09 6.85 -8.78
C ASP A 470 21.47 6.15 -8.90
N ASN A 471 21.53 4.82 -8.84
CA ASN A 471 22.75 4.00 -8.85
C ASN A 471 22.75 2.96 -9.99
N PRO A 472 22.95 3.33 -11.24
CA PRO A 472 22.80 2.44 -12.41
C PRO A 472 23.79 1.27 -12.42
N GLU A 473 24.99 1.43 -11.83
CA GLU A 473 26.02 0.40 -11.75
C GLU A 473 25.62 -0.78 -10.84
N ARG A 474 24.73 -0.55 -9.89
CA ARG A 474 24.24 -1.55 -8.95
C ARG A 474 23.00 -2.30 -9.42
N LEU A 475 22.45 -1.90 -10.57
CA LEU A 475 21.28 -2.55 -11.14
C LEU A 475 21.57 -3.96 -11.65
N PRO A 476 20.62 -4.88 -11.52
CA PRO A 476 20.60 -6.12 -12.30
C PRO A 476 20.73 -5.81 -13.80
N PRO A 477 21.53 -6.57 -14.56
CA PRO A 477 21.76 -6.30 -15.98
C PRO A 477 20.47 -6.17 -16.81
N LEU A 478 19.45 -6.96 -16.47
CA LEU A 478 18.15 -6.96 -17.12
C LEU A 478 17.43 -5.59 -17.05
N LEU A 479 17.63 -4.82 -15.99
CA LEU A 479 16.94 -3.55 -15.76
C LEU A 479 17.66 -2.35 -16.38
N ARG A 480 18.96 -2.44 -16.64
CA ARG A 480 19.78 -1.30 -17.14
C ARG A 480 19.23 -0.64 -18.39
N PRO A 481 18.79 -1.38 -19.43
CA PRO A 481 18.32 -0.75 -20.68
C PRO A 481 16.95 -0.06 -20.54
N LEU A 482 16.22 -0.28 -19.44
CA LEU A 482 14.87 0.25 -19.22
C LEU A 482 14.86 1.59 -18.51
N LEU A 483 15.99 2.06 -17.99
CA LEU A 483 16.10 3.14 -17.02
C LEU A 483 17.03 4.25 -17.50
N LYS A 484 16.68 5.49 -17.13
CA LYS A 484 17.57 6.65 -17.27
C LYS A 484 18.17 7.01 -15.91
N VAL A 485 19.42 7.44 -15.91
CA VAL A 485 20.09 7.92 -14.69
C VAL A 485 19.47 9.23 -14.24
N LYS A 486 19.20 9.37 -12.95
CA LYS A 486 18.78 10.64 -12.35
C LYS A 486 19.90 11.68 -12.48
N ASP A 487 19.53 12.89 -12.83
CA ASP A 487 20.45 14.01 -12.72
C ASP A 487 20.82 14.20 -11.25
N LYS A 488 22.11 14.30 -10.94
CA LYS A 488 22.54 14.60 -9.57
C LYS A 488 21.93 15.94 -9.16
N PRO A 489 21.32 16.04 -7.94
CA PRO A 489 20.90 17.34 -7.43
C PRO A 489 22.10 18.30 -7.54
N LYS A 490 21.91 19.50 -8.09
CA LYS A 490 22.89 20.55 -7.96
C LYS A 490 23.10 20.74 -6.46
N GLU A 491 24.31 20.48 -6.00
CA GLU A 491 24.72 20.63 -4.61
C GLU A 491 24.56 22.11 -4.23
N THR A 492 23.40 22.49 -3.73
CA THR A 492 23.23 23.77 -3.04
C THR A 492 23.99 23.63 -1.74
N ALA A 493 25.06 24.38 -1.62
CA ALA A 493 25.91 24.42 -0.44
C ALA A 493 25.05 24.48 0.84
N PRO A 494 25.41 23.71 1.89
CA PRO A 494 24.64 23.66 3.12
C PRO A 494 24.53 25.08 3.71
N ASN A 495 23.32 25.57 3.79
CA ASN A 495 23.04 26.86 4.39
C ASN A 495 23.20 26.70 5.91
N LYS A 496 24.36 27.10 6.45
CA LYS A 496 24.72 27.02 7.87
C LYS A 496 23.81 27.84 8.82
N LYS A 497 22.75 28.46 8.31
CA LYS A 497 21.81 29.28 9.11
C LYS A 497 20.53 28.58 9.53
N GLU A 498 20.33 27.28 9.21
CA GLU A 498 19.05 26.61 9.43
C GLU A 498 18.90 25.89 10.80
N GLU A 499 19.95 25.82 11.63
CA GLU A 499 19.88 25.11 12.90
C GLU A 499 19.19 25.89 14.04
N THR A 500 18.86 27.17 13.83
CA THR A 500 18.37 28.06 14.92
C THR A 500 16.95 28.61 14.71
N LEU A 501 16.15 28.06 13.81
CA LEU A 501 14.86 28.68 13.46
C LEU A 501 13.59 27.99 14.02
N PHE A 502 13.74 27.07 14.99
CA PHE A 502 12.56 26.55 15.70
C PHE A 502 12.86 26.45 17.21
N PRO A 503 12.04 27.12 18.07
CA PRO A 503 12.10 26.92 19.50
C PRO A 503 11.63 25.54 19.94
#